data_f94fdebf9d9cfd66cd9e570447d8a985
#
_entry.id   f94fdebf9d9cfd66cd9e570447d8a985
#
_cell.length_a   1.000
_cell.length_b   1.000
_cell.length_c   1.000
_cell.angle_alpha   90.00
_cell.angle_beta   90.00
_cell.angle_gamma   90.00
#
_symmetry.space_group_name_H-M   'P 1'
#
loop_
_entity.id
_entity.type
_entity.pdbx_description
1 polymer ?
#
loop_
_entity_poly.entity_id
_entity_poly.type
_entity_poly.pdbx_seq_one_letter_code
_entity_poly.pdbx_strand_id
1 'polypeptide(L)'
;GLKPNIDLQNFDIENPQFDPLNPSKIQNYNLVVIDECSMINKDLFQLNRNRATTYNVKILYVGDSLQLPPVNEEISLTFATVKNKVVLTDIVRQEEGNPLLELFSLLRDDIKNQTNTFLNYIVRNRSNIQDGIGYEIIPRAMFNQRLIDEFNSDTFHKNIDHFRITAYTNKAVSDWNS
;
A
#
# COMPACT_ATOMS: atom_id res chain seq x y z
N GLY A 1 7.18 19.01 -8.66
CA GLY A 1 6.79 18.67 -7.33
C GLY A 1 5.43 19.23 -6.95
N LEU A 2 4.84 18.64 -5.95
CA LEU A 2 3.58 19.05 -5.33
C LEU A 2 3.86 19.42 -3.88
N LYS A 3 3.08 20.31 -3.33
CA LYS A 3 3.01 20.57 -1.90
C LYS A 3 1.57 20.36 -1.43
N PRO A 4 1.35 19.85 -0.21
CA PRO A 4 0.01 19.84 0.37
C PRO A 4 -0.53 21.25 0.43
N ASN A 5 -1.78 21.45 0.02
CA ASN A 5 -2.50 22.68 0.29
C ASN A 5 -3.03 22.57 1.73
N ILE A 6 -2.30 23.18 2.67
CA ILE A 6 -2.69 23.19 4.08
C ILE A 6 -3.46 24.50 4.32
N ASP A 7 -4.72 24.50 3.95
CA ASP A 7 -5.68 25.45 4.51
C ASP A 7 -6.14 24.90 5.86
N LEU A 8 -5.65 25.50 6.95
CA LEU A 8 -5.92 25.04 8.32
C LEU A 8 -7.42 25.05 8.69
N GLN A 9 -8.27 25.75 7.91
CA GLN A 9 -9.71 25.75 8.13
C GLN A 9 -10.47 24.66 7.39
N ASN A 10 -9.88 24.13 6.29
CA ASN A 10 -10.51 23.18 5.39
C ASN A 10 -9.63 21.96 5.08
N PHE A 11 -8.62 21.68 5.91
CA PHE A 11 -7.72 20.56 5.68
C PHE A 11 -8.43 19.22 5.96
N ASP A 12 -8.76 18.53 4.89
CA ASP A 12 -9.28 17.17 4.96
C ASP A 12 -8.10 16.18 4.86
N ILE A 13 -7.80 15.50 5.97
CA ILE A 13 -6.72 14.49 6.04
C ILE A 13 -7.06 13.28 5.16
N GLU A 14 -8.35 12.97 5.00
CA GLU A 14 -8.79 11.82 4.21
C GLU A 14 -8.75 12.10 2.70
N ASN A 15 -8.79 13.38 2.33
CA ASN A 15 -8.77 13.81 0.93
C ASN A 15 -7.86 15.05 0.74
N PRO A 16 -6.55 14.91 0.91
CA PRO A 16 -5.61 16.02 0.86
C PRO A 16 -5.56 16.64 -0.53
N GLN A 17 -5.71 17.95 -0.60
CA GLN A 17 -5.52 18.71 -1.83
C GLN A 17 -4.06 19.07 -2.04
N PHE A 18 -3.61 19.07 -3.29
CA PHE A 18 -2.22 19.37 -3.65
C PHE A 18 -2.14 20.53 -4.61
N ASP A 19 -1.29 21.51 -4.28
CA ASP A 19 -0.92 22.59 -5.18
C ASP A 19 0.34 22.25 -5.98
N PRO A 20 0.39 22.62 -7.25
CA PRO A 20 1.60 22.47 -8.03
C PRO A 20 2.68 23.45 -7.57
N LEU A 21 3.90 22.97 -7.38
CA LEU A 21 5.06 23.83 -7.15
C LEU A 21 5.41 24.62 -8.42
N ASN A 22 5.68 25.90 -8.29
CA ASN A 22 6.24 26.76 -9.32
C ASN A 22 7.64 27.25 -8.91
N PRO A 23 8.68 27.09 -9.76
CA PRO A 23 8.67 26.32 -11.00
C PRO A 23 8.57 24.80 -10.79
N SER A 24 7.94 24.11 -11.74
CA SER A 24 7.82 22.65 -11.69
C SER A 24 9.17 21.99 -12.01
N LYS A 25 9.65 21.12 -11.10
CA LYS A 25 10.91 20.39 -11.32
C LYS A 25 10.83 19.33 -12.42
N ILE A 26 9.62 18.94 -12.85
CA ILE A 26 9.40 17.90 -13.85
C ILE A 26 10.01 18.28 -15.22
N GLN A 27 10.07 19.58 -15.53
CA GLN A 27 10.64 20.09 -16.78
C GLN A 27 12.12 19.73 -17.01
N ASN A 28 12.84 19.35 -15.96
CA ASN A 28 14.26 19.00 -16.04
C ASN A 28 14.49 17.52 -16.40
N TYR A 29 13.42 16.76 -16.63
CA TYR A 29 13.48 15.33 -16.88
C TYR A 29 12.78 14.96 -18.19
N ASN A 30 13.28 13.93 -18.87
CA ASN A 30 12.64 13.35 -20.05
C ASN A 30 11.66 12.23 -19.68
N LEU A 31 11.88 11.59 -18.53
CA LEU A 31 11.07 10.51 -17.99
C LEU A 31 10.94 10.68 -16.48
N VAL A 32 9.74 10.50 -16.00
CA VAL A 32 9.43 10.40 -14.56
C VAL A 32 8.84 9.02 -14.29
N VAL A 33 9.36 8.34 -13.29
CA VAL A 33 8.82 7.07 -12.79
C VAL A 33 8.01 7.37 -11.54
N ILE A 34 6.77 6.89 -11.50
CA ILE A 34 5.89 7.01 -10.34
C ILE A 34 5.62 5.59 -9.86
N ASP A 35 6.21 5.26 -8.72
CA ASP A 35 6.02 3.98 -8.05
C ASP A 35 4.77 4.00 -7.16
N GLU A 36 4.25 2.82 -6.78
CA GLU A 36 3.04 2.62 -5.99
C GLU A 36 1.81 3.36 -6.58
N CYS A 37 1.67 3.30 -7.89
CA CYS A 37 0.64 4.06 -8.61
C CYS A 37 -0.80 3.59 -8.36
N SER A 38 -1.00 2.48 -7.64
CA SER A 38 -2.32 2.01 -7.20
C SER A 38 -3.05 3.03 -6.33
N MET A 39 -2.32 3.84 -5.57
CA MET A 39 -2.86 4.83 -4.65
C MET A 39 -3.06 6.23 -5.27
N ILE A 40 -2.77 6.40 -6.56
CA ILE A 40 -2.96 7.69 -7.25
C ILE A 40 -4.44 7.91 -7.52
N ASN A 41 -5.04 8.90 -6.85
CA ASN A 41 -6.41 9.31 -7.09
C ASN A 41 -6.57 10.06 -8.42
N LYS A 42 -7.82 10.26 -8.83
CA LYS A 42 -8.19 10.89 -10.09
C LYS A 42 -7.54 12.27 -10.27
N ASP A 43 -7.55 13.09 -9.24
CA ASP A 43 -7.05 14.47 -9.33
C ASP A 43 -5.54 14.50 -9.48
N LEU A 44 -4.83 13.68 -8.71
CA LEU A 44 -3.38 13.55 -8.81
C LEU A 44 -2.95 12.95 -10.15
N PHE A 45 -3.70 11.98 -10.69
CA PHE A 45 -3.48 11.43 -12.01
C PHE A 45 -3.61 12.51 -13.10
N GLN A 46 -4.68 13.29 -13.06
CA GLN A 46 -4.92 14.38 -14.02
C GLN A 46 -3.83 15.45 -13.95
N LEU A 47 -3.44 15.83 -12.74
CA LEU A 47 -2.38 16.80 -12.53
C LEU A 47 -1.05 16.32 -13.10
N ASN A 48 -0.66 15.07 -12.84
CA ASN A 48 0.55 14.45 -13.37
C ASN A 48 0.53 14.44 -14.90
N ARG A 49 -0.61 14.04 -15.49
CA ARG A 49 -0.78 13.99 -16.94
C ARG A 49 -0.68 15.37 -17.59
N ASN A 50 -1.35 16.38 -17.01
CA ASN A 50 -1.31 17.75 -17.51
C ASN A 50 0.12 18.31 -17.49
N ARG A 51 0.84 18.11 -16.38
CA ARG A 51 2.23 18.54 -16.26
C ARG A 51 3.17 17.81 -17.23
N ALA A 52 3.02 16.52 -17.39
CA ALA A 52 3.78 15.74 -18.35
C ALA A 52 3.57 16.24 -19.78
N THR A 53 2.33 16.53 -20.16
CA THR A 53 1.99 17.09 -21.47
C THR A 53 2.58 18.48 -21.66
N THR A 54 2.45 19.37 -20.67
CA THR A 54 2.94 20.75 -20.72
C THR A 54 4.46 20.80 -20.95
N TYR A 55 5.20 19.90 -20.31
CA TYR A 55 6.67 19.91 -20.38
C TYR A 55 7.25 18.83 -21.29
N ASN A 56 6.40 18.13 -22.06
CA ASN A 56 6.79 17.04 -22.97
C ASN A 56 7.61 15.94 -22.25
N VAL A 57 7.19 15.56 -21.06
CA VAL A 57 7.83 14.53 -20.23
C VAL A 57 7.03 13.24 -20.32
N LYS A 58 7.72 12.11 -20.41
CA LYS A 58 7.09 10.79 -20.33
C LYS A 58 6.89 10.38 -18.89
N ILE A 59 5.79 9.67 -18.59
CA ILE A 59 5.56 9.07 -17.27
C ILE A 59 5.48 7.56 -17.42
N LEU A 60 6.22 6.86 -16.56
CA LEU A 60 6.10 5.43 -16.32
C LEU A 60 5.43 5.24 -14.95
N TYR A 61 4.26 4.63 -14.94
CA TYR A 61 3.57 4.22 -13.72
C TYR A 61 3.97 2.78 -13.38
N VAL A 62 4.41 2.55 -12.15
CA VAL A 62 4.76 1.24 -11.60
C VAL A 62 3.87 0.97 -10.40
N GLY A 63 3.29 -0.21 -10.30
CA GLY A 63 2.41 -0.56 -9.19
C GLY A 63 1.64 -1.84 -9.41
N ASP A 64 0.87 -2.25 -8.43
CA ASP A 64 0.06 -3.47 -8.45
C ASP A 64 -1.42 -3.10 -8.34
N SER A 65 -2.21 -3.46 -9.35
CA SER A 65 -3.66 -3.18 -9.40
C SER A 65 -4.49 -3.96 -8.37
N LEU A 66 -3.88 -4.93 -7.69
CA LEU A 66 -4.50 -5.72 -6.62
C LEU A 66 -4.11 -5.24 -5.21
N GLN A 67 -3.28 -4.19 -5.12
CA GLN A 67 -3.04 -3.47 -3.87
C GLN A 67 -4.12 -2.42 -3.61
N LEU A 68 -4.02 -1.72 -2.48
CA LEU A 68 -5.02 -0.75 -2.05
C LEU A 68 -5.24 0.33 -3.13
N PRO A 69 -6.50 0.55 -3.54
CA PRO A 69 -6.86 1.65 -4.43
C PRO A 69 -6.80 3.00 -3.71
N PRO A 70 -6.96 4.12 -4.42
CA PRO A 70 -7.10 5.41 -3.79
C PRO A 70 -8.34 5.46 -2.88
N VAL A 71 -8.29 6.31 -1.86
CA VAL A 71 -9.44 6.49 -0.95
C VAL A 71 -10.67 6.92 -1.74
N ASN A 72 -11.80 6.27 -1.49
CA ASN A 72 -13.09 6.49 -2.17
C ASN A 72 -13.10 6.20 -3.68
N GLU A 73 -12.13 5.46 -4.20
CA GLU A 73 -12.10 4.99 -5.59
C GLU A 73 -11.94 3.46 -5.63
N GLU A 74 -12.57 2.81 -6.60
CA GLU A 74 -12.46 1.35 -6.77
C GLU A 74 -11.14 0.94 -7.42
N ILE A 75 -10.60 1.78 -8.29
CA ILE A 75 -9.33 1.55 -9.00
C ILE A 75 -8.69 2.88 -9.38
N SER A 76 -7.37 2.96 -9.32
CA SER A 76 -6.65 4.12 -9.84
C SER A 76 -6.80 4.25 -11.36
N LEU A 77 -7.00 5.48 -11.84
CA LEU A 77 -7.04 5.79 -13.27
C LEU A 77 -5.75 5.43 -14.01
N THR A 78 -4.63 5.24 -13.32
CA THR A 78 -3.38 4.75 -13.91
C THR A 78 -3.58 3.39 -14.58
N PHE A 79 -4.31 2.48 -13.94
CA PHE A 79 -4.62 1.16 -14.49
C PHE A 79 -5.77 1.17 -15.50
N ALA A 80 -6.74 2.07 -15.33
CA ALA A 80 -7.89 2.13 -16.20
C ALA A 80 -7.58 2.77 -17.57
N THR A 81 -6.73 3.79 -17.61
CA THR A 81 -6.56 4.67 -18.78
C THR A 81 -5.24 4.52 -19.54
N VAL A 82 -4.15 4.10 -18.89
CA VAL A 82 -2.87 3.90 -19.56
C VAL A 82 -2.94 2.66 -20.46
N LYS A 83 -2.73 2.85 -21.76
CA LYS A 83 -2.91 1.79 -22.78
C LYS A 83 -1.71 0.85 -22.88
N ASN A 84 -0.49 1.40 -22.84
CA ASN A 84 0.73 0.61 -22.96
C ASN A 84 1.06 0.01 -21.60
N LYS A 85 0.86 -1.30 -21.46
CA LYS A 85 1.04 -2.01 -20.18
C LYS A 85 1.92 -3.22 -20.37
N VAL A 86 2.74 -3.48 -19.37
CA VAL A 86 3.46 -4.74 -19.17
C VAL A 86 3.08 -5.26 -17.79
N VAL A 87 2.77 -6.54 -17.70
CA VAL A 87 2.42 -7.21 -16.45
C VAL A 87 3.53 -8.20 -16.13
N LEU A 88 4.10 -8.07 -14.94
CA LEU A 88 5.04 -9.05 -14.38
C LEU A 88 4.21 -10.07 -13.58
N THR A 89 4.36 -11.35 -13.90
CA THR A 89 3.56 -12.43 -13.32
C THR A 89 4.31 -13.22 -12.26
N ASP A 90 5.63 -13.20 -12.29
CA ASP A 90 6.47 -14.03 -11.43
C ASP A 90 6.70 -13.34 -10.07
N ILE A 91 6.47 -14.07 -8.99
CA ILE A 91 6.74 -13.61 -7.63
C ILE A 91 8.18 -13.99 -7.27
N VAL A 92 9.04 -12.97 -7.14
CA VAL A 92 10.49 -13.19 -6.89
C VAL A 92 10.88 -12.89 -5.43
N ARG A 93 10.07 -12.10 -4.70
CA ARG A 93 10.43 -11.61 -3.35
C ARG A 93 10.30 -12.65 -2.23
N GLN A 94 9.61 -13.74 -2.47
CA GLN A 94 9.34 -14.77 -1.47
C GLN A 94 9.99 -16.08 -1.90
N GLU A 95 10.64 -16.76 -0.97
CA GLU A 95 11.19 -18.09 -1.21
C GLU A 95 10.07 -19.11 -1.42
N GLU A 96 10.33 -20.09 -2.29
CA GLU A 96 9.42 -21.19 -2.52
C GLU A 96 9.19 -21.96 -1.21
N GLY A 97 7.92 -22.23 -0.87
CA GLY A 97 7.55 -22.87 0.39
C GLY A 97 7.18 -21.90 1.53
N ASN A 98 7.30 -20.58 1.35
CA ASN A 98 6.84 -19.63 2.37
C ASN A 98 5.31 -19.72 2.56
N PRO A 99 4.81 -20.04 3.79
CA PRO A 99 3.37 -20.16 4.06
C PRO A 99 2.53 -18.92 3.75
N LEU A 100 3.14 -17.74 3.72
CA LEU A 100 2.47 -16.48 3.37
C LEU A 100 2.09 -16.41 1.89
N LEU A 101 2.80 -17.14 0.99
CA LEU A 101 2.48 -17.13 -0.44
C LEU A 101 1.07 -17.67 -0.71
N GLU A 102 0.67 -18.72 0.00
CA GLU A 102 -0.67 -19.27 -0.12
C GLU A 102 -1.74 -18.25 0.28
N LEU A 103 -1.54 -17.54 1.40
CA LEU A 103 -2.45 -16.49 1.84
C LEU A 103 -2.55 -15.35 0.82
N PHE A 104 -1.41 -14.89 0.31
CA PHE A 104 -1.39 -13.81 -0.68
C PHE A 104 -2.07 -14.23 -1.99
N SER A 105 -1.87 -15.46 -2.43
CA SER A 105 -2.51 -16.00 -3.63
C SER A 105 -4.03 -16.07 -3.46
N LEU A 106 -4.52 -16.59 -2.35
CA LEU A 106 -5.95 -16.64 -2.04
C LEU A 106 -6.57 -15.24 -1.98
N LEU A 107 -5.90 -14.29 -1.33
CA LEU A 107 -6.39 -12.92 -1.23
C LEU A 107 -6.43 -12.24 -2.62
N ARG A 108 -5.40 -12.44 -3.45
CA ARG A 108 -5.37 -11.90 -4.81
C ARG A 108 -6.47 -12.48 -5.69
N ASP A 109 -6.72 -13.77 -5.56
CA ASP A 109 -7.79 -14.45 -6.30
C ASP A 109 -9.17 -13.98 -5.84
N ASP A 110 -9.37 -13.76 -4.54
CA ASP A 110 -10.61 -13.19 -4.01
C ASP A 110 -10.87 -11.77 -4.54
N ILE A 111 -9.84 -10.91 -4.60
CA ILE A 111 -9.95 -9.57 -5.17
C ILE A 111 -10.34 -9.63 -6.64
N LYS A 112 -9.72 -10.52 -7.43
CA LYS A 112 -10.03 -10.69 -8.86
C LYS A 112 -11.42 -11.21 -9.12
N ASN A 113 -11.85 -12.19 -8.33
CA ASN A 113 -13.08 -12.95 -8.56
C ASN A 113 -14.25 -12.49 -7.68
N GLN A 114 -14.02 -11.52 -6.80
CA GLN A 114 -14.99 -11.00 -5.82
C GLN A 114 -15.56 -12.14 -4.94
N THR A 115 -14.66 -12.98 -4.43
CA THR A 115 -14.98 -14.12 -3.55
C THR A 115 -14.47 -13.89 -2.12
N ASN A 116 -14.76 -14.82 -1.21
CA ASN A 116 -14.33 -14.76 0.21
C ASN A 116 -13.65 -16.07 0.64
N THR A 117 -12.88 -16.69 -0.23
CA THR A 117 -12.17 -17.96 0.04
C THR A 117 -11.07 -17.76 1.07
N PHE A 118 -10.38 -16.65 1.04
CA PHE A 118 -9.36 -16.27 2.03
C PHE A 118 -9.91 -16.26 3.46
N LEU A 119 -11.06 -15.59 3.70
CA LEU A 119 -11.65 -15.54 5.04
C LEU A 119 -12.05 -16.93 5.54
N ASN A 120 -12.61 -17.76 4.67
CA ASN A 120 -12.97 -19.15 5.03
C ASN A 120 -11.72 -19.99 5.32
N TYR A 121 -10.65 -19.77 4.58
CA TYR A 121 -9.37 -20.46 4.77
C TYR A 121 -8.74 -20.12 6.12
N ILE A 122 -8.60 -18.85 6.47
CA ILE A 122 -7.97 -18.41 7.73
C ILE A 122 -8.76 -18.80 8.99
N VAL A 123 -10.08 -18.93 8.89
CA VAL A 123 -10.91 -19.43 10.01
C VAL A 123 -10.60 -20.88 10.31
N ARG A 124 -10.31 -21.68 9.28
CA ARG A 124 -10.01 -23.12 9.41
C ARG A 124 -8.52 -23.37 9.70
N ASN A 125 -7.64 -22.57 9.10
CA ASN A 125 -6.19 -22.69 9.20
C ASN A 125 -5.63 -21.48 9.95
N ARG A 126 -5.74 -21.51 11.28
CA ARG A 126 -5.40 -20.34 12.11
C ARG A 126 -3.90 -20.10 12.27
N SER A 127 -3.08 -21.06 11.93
CA SER A 127 -1.63 -20.95 12.04
C SER A 127 -0.95 -21.84 11.03
N ASN A 128 0.06 -21.29 10.36
CA ASN A 128 1.04 -22.05 9.58
C ASN A 128 2.38 -21.34 9.70
N ILE A 129 3.29 -21.92 10.49
CA ILE A 129 4.64 -21.39 10.74
C ILE A 129 5.63 -22.50 10.38
N GLN A 130 6.55 -22.22 9.47
CA GLN A 130 7.63 -23.12 9.06
C GLN A 130 8.95 -22.36 9.19
N ASP A 131 9.89 -22.93 9.91
CA ASP A 131 11.22 -22.33 10.17
C ASP A 131 11.19 -20.88 10.68
N GLY A 132 10.17 -20.55 11.49
CA GLY A 132 9.96 -19.20 12.03
C GLY A 132 9.30 -18.20 11.05
N ILE A 133 8.94 -18.64 9.84
CA ILE A 133 8.25 -17.81 8.83
C ILE A 133 6.81 -18.33 8.69
N GLY A 134 5.85 -17.41 8.66
CA GLY A 134 4.45 -17.79 8.48
C GLY A 134 3.49 -16.80 9.12
N TYR A 135 2.33 -17.33 9.53
CA TYR A 135 1.26 -16.53 10.14
C TYR A 135 0.59 -17.26 11.30
N GLU A 136 0.02 -16.49 12.20
CA GLU A 136 -0.82 -16.95 13.28
C GLU A 136 -1.97 -15.98 13.52
N ILE A 137 -3.19 -16.50 13.64
CA ILE A 137 -4.40 -15.72 13.96
C ILE A 137 -4.76 -15.98 15.41
N ILE A 138 -4.58 -14.96 16.22
CA ILE A 138 -4.74 -15.03 17.67
C ILE A 138 -5.89 -14.14 18.15
N PRO A 139 -6.52 -14.46 19.28
CA PRO A 139 -7.50 -13.58 19.93
C PRO A 139 -6.87 -12.24 20.34
N ARG A 140 -7.68 -11.18 20.36
CA ARG A 140 -7.22 -9.83 20.70
C ARG A 140 -6.48 -9.74 22.04
N ALA A 141 -6.93 -10.48 23.05
CA ALA A 141 -6.27 -10.47 24.37
C ALA A 141 -4.83 -11.01 24.29
N MET A 142 -4.62 -12.11 23.56
CA MET A 142 -3.27 -12.65 23.31
C MET A 142 -2.43 -11.73 22.43
N PHE A 143 -3.06 -11.06 21.47
CA PHE A 143 -2.37 -10.08 20.61
C PHE A 143 -1.80 -8.93 21.42
N ASN A 144 -2.59 -8.34 22.35
CA ASN A 144 -2.12 -7.26 23.22
C ASN A 144 -0.94 -7.69 24.09
N GLN A 145 -0.98 -8.89 24.68
CA GLN A 145 0.13 -9.39 25.48
C GLN A 145 1.39 -9.56 24.62
N ARG A 146 1.25 -10.16 23.43
CA ARG A 146 2.38 -10.34 22.49
C ARG A 146 2.99 -9.01 22.04
N LEU A 147 2.17 -7.97 21.84
CA LEU A 147 2.66 -6.63 21.53
C LEU A 147 3.55 -6.08 22.66
N ILE A 148 3.09 -6.20 23.92
CA ILE A 148 3.85 -5.74 25.08
C ILE A 148 5.19 -6.49 25.16
N ASP A 149 5.17 -7.80 24.96
CA ASP A 149 6.37 -8.63 25.02
C ASP A 149 7.37 -8.27 23.90
N GLU A 150 6.88 -8.05 22.67
CA GLU A 150 7.72 -7.68 21.53
C GLU A 150 8.32 -6.29 21.68
N PHE A 151 7.53 -5.28 22.09
CA PHE A 151 8.05 -3.93 22.30
C PHE A 151 9.05 -3.82 23.45
N ASN A 152 8.97 -4.73 24.42
CA ASN A 152 9.94 -4.81 25.52
C ASN A 152 11.11 -5.76 25.23
N SER A 153 11.16 -6.37 24.04
CA SER A 153 12.23 -7.31 23.69
C SER A 153 13.56 -6.61 23.42
N ASP A 154 14.66 -7.27 23.75
CA ASP A 154 16.01 -6.81 23.40
C ASP A 154 16.19 -6.68 21.89
N THR A 155 15.48 -7.48 21.09
CA THR A 155 15.53 -7.46 19.64
C THR A 155 14.93 -6.18 19.10
N PHE A 156 13.78 -5.76 19.61
CA PHE A 156 13.15 -4.49 19.22
C PHE A 156 14.01 -3.30 19.62
N HIS A 157 14.59 -3.31 20.84
CA HIS A 157 15.47 -2.22 21.29
C HIS A 157 16.75 -2.08 20.45
N LYS A 158 17.25 -3.18 19.88
CA LYS A 158 18.43 -3.15 18.98
C LYS A 158 18.06 -2.74 17.56
N ASN A 159 16.85 -3.04 17.12
CA ASN A 159 16.35 -2.76 15.77
C ASN A 159 14.85 -2.46 15.81
N ILE A 160 14.48 -1.18 15.78
CA ILE A 160 13.08 -0.71 15.80
C ILE A 160 12.28 -1.17 14.58
N ASP A 161 12.94 -1.56 13.50
CA ASP A 161 12.28 -2.11 12.29
C ASP A 161 12.00 -3.62 12.39
N HIS A 162 12.40 -4.25 13.51
CA HIS A 162 12.14 -5.67 13.74
C HIS A 162 10.64 -6.00 13.82
N PHE A 163 9.85 -5.08 14.37
CA PHE A 163 8.42 -5.29 14.60
C PHE A 163 7.61 -4.06 14.20
N ARG A 164 6.47 -4.27 13.53
CA ARG A 164 5.55 -3.20 13.12
C ARG A 164 4.10 -3.61 13.31
N ILE A 165 3.26 -2.66 13.69
CA ILE A 165 1.80 -2.79 13.70
C ILE A 165 1.26 -2.09 12.47
N THR A 166 0.37 -2.77 11.76
CA THR A 166 -0.41 -2.16 10.68
C THR A 166 -1.88 -2.09 11.08
N ALA A 167 -2.54 -1.01 10.73
CA ALA A 167 -3.97 -0.81 11.02
C ALA A 167 -4.66 -0.20 9.80
N TYR A 168 -5.96 -0.47 9.68
CA TYR A 168 -6.76 -0.05 8.52
C TYR A 168 -7.08 1.45 8.52
N THR A 169 -7.25 2.06 9.70
CA THR A 169 -7.63 3.48 9.81
C THR A 169 -6.58 4.31 10.53
N ASN A 170 -6.47 5.60 10.18
CA ASN A 170 -5.59 6.55 10.86
C ASN A 170 -5.91 6.65 12.36
N LYS A 171 -7.19 6.53 12.74
CA LYS A 171 -7.59 6.50 14.15
C LYS A 171 -6.97 5.29 14.86
N ALA A 172 -7.08 4.09 14.28
CA ALA A 172 -6.49 2.89 14.87
C ALA A 172 -4.95 2.99 14.96
N VAL A 173 -4.27 3.58 13.95
CA VAL A 173 -2.84 3.86 14.01
C VAL A 173 -2.52 4.82 15.16
N SER A 174 -3.30 5.90 15.33
CA SER A 174 -3.12 6.85 16.42
C SER A 174 -3.34 6.21 17.81
N ASP A 175 -4.38 5.36 17.93
CA ASP A 175 -4.68 4.65 19.18
C ASP A 175 -3.56 3.66 19.58
N TRP A 176 -2.80 3.15 18.63
CA TRP A 176 -1.62 2.29 18.90
C TRP A 176 -0.34 3.05 19.19
N ASN A 177 -0.24 4.32 18.79
CA ASN A 177 0.90 5.19 19.03
C ASN A 177 0.79 6.04 20.32
N SER A 178 -0.32 5.97 21.01
CA SER A 178 -0.60 6.67 22.28
C SER A 178 -0.34 5.77 23.49
#